data_aab67f9cfe14243cd21517639fe8eaf2
#
_entry.id   aab67f9cfe14243cd21517639fe8eaf2
#
_cell.length_a   1.000
_cell.length_b   1.000
_cell.length_c   1.000
_cell.angle_alpha   90.00
_cell.angle_beta   90.00
_cell.angle_gamma   90.00
#
_symmetry.space_group_name_H-M   'P 1'
#
loop_
_entity.id
_entity.type
_entity.pdbx_description
1 polymer ?
#
loop_
_entity_poly.entity_id
_entity_poly.type
_entity_poly.pdbx_seq_one_letter_code
_entity_poly.pdbx_strand_id
1 'polypeptide(L)'
;MLHLIASLKNLMMKNYHGLVLVLVIVLASGAAQEALGAAAVKQRTFSSPEEGVRALVDAAKSNDTKELLNILGPEAKSLIESGDPVSDRATRERFVTSYYEEANKLVKSGDSKMVLQTGKDDWPFPIPLVKENDRWRFDTSAGKEEIINRRIGRNELDVIQVCLAIVDAEREYYQRDPDGDSLLQYAQKFISTKGKRDGLYWETKPDEQPSPLGPLVARARGEGYKGAGGKPIPYHGYYYKLLTGQGKDASGGAYDYLVRGKMMGGFGMVAYPAQYGSSGIMTFIVNHDGVVYQKDLGAKTASVAQSMTKFNPDKTWTPVKQ
;
A
#
# COMPACT_ATOMS: atom_id res chain seq x y z
N MET A 1 -58.36 -32.60 31.66
CA MET A 1 -57.20 -32.14 30.86
C MET A 1 -57.43 -30.88 30.03
N LEU A 2 -58.69 -30.46 29.77
CA LEU A 2 -59.01 -29.24 29.02
C LEU A 2 -59.05 -27.94 29.83
N HIS A 3 -59.18 -28.00 31.15
CA HIS A 3 -59.25 -26.81 32.02
C HIS A 3 -57.87 -26.22 32.40
N LEU A 4 -56.77 -26.97 32.23
CA LEU A 4 -55.41 -26.51 32.55
C LEU A 4 -54.79 -25.67 31.44
N ILE A 5 -55.24 -25.88 30.21
CA ILE A 5 -54.70 -25.18 29.03
C ILE A 5 -55.28 -23.77 28.89
N ALA A 6 -56.50 -23.55 29.36
CA ALA A 6 -57.14 -22.21 29.33
C ALA A 6 -56.54 -21.23 30.36
N SER A 7 -56.03 -21.72 31.48
CA SER A 7 -55.44 -20.88 32.54
C SER A 7 -54.02 -20.38 32.18
N LEU A 8 -53.29 -21.14 31.41
CA LEU A 8 -51.92 -20.75 30.96
C LEU A 8 -51.96 -19.70 29.83
N LYS A 9 -52.98 -19.70 28.98
CA LYS A 9 -53.12 -18.68 27.93
C LYS A 9 -53.44 -17.29 28.47
N ASN A 10 -54.22 -17.18 29.55
CA ASN A 10 -54.59 -15.90 30.17
C ASN A 10 -53.44 -15.30 31.00
N LEU A 11 -52.52 -16.10 31.50
CA LEU A 11 -51.36 -15.63 32.24
C LEU A 11 -50.26 -15.09 31.32
N MET A 12 -50.13 -15.63 30.11
CA MET A 12 -49.15 -15.14 29.12
C MET A 12 -49.58 -13.84 28.44
N MET A 13 -50.87 -13.56 28.28
CA MET A 13 -51.30 -12.32 27.62
C MET A 13 -51.24 -11.06 28.51
N LYS A 14 -51.18 -11.20 29.84
CA LYS A 14 -51.07 -10.03 30.73
C LYS A 14 -49.65 -9.48 30.87
N ASN A 15 -48.61 -10.26 30.52
CA ASN A 15 -47.21 -9.83 30.65
C ASN A 15 -46.60 -9.25 29.35
N TYR A 16 -47.32 -9.38 28.19
CA TYR A 16 -46.77 -8.90 26.92
C TYR A 16 -46.94 -7.38 26.70
N HIS A 17 -47.89 -6.74 27.36
CA HIS A 17 -48.09 -5.29 27.21
C HIS A 17 -47.15 -4.42 28.03
N GLY A 18 -46.56 -4.97 29.07
CA GLY A 18 -45.54 -4.28 29.87
C GLY A 18 -44.13 -4.33 29.23
N LEU A 19 -43.82 -5.39 28.47
CA LEU A 19 -42.48 -5.59 27.87
C LEU A 19 -42.33 -4.82 26.57
N VAL A 20 -43.42 -4.59 25.81
CA VAL A 20 -43.40 -3.84 24.54
C VAL A 20 -43.26 -2.34 24.79
N LEU A 21 -43.75 -1.81 25.91
CA LEU A 21 -43.65 -0.38 26.23
C LEU A 21 -42.24 0.01 26.72
N VAL A 22 -41.54 -0.91 27.37
CA VAL A 22 -40.13 -0.67 27.83
C VAL A 22 -39.15 -0.79 26.66
N LEU A 23 -39.42 -1.63 25.66
CA LEU A 23 -38.53 -1.80 24.48
C LEU A 23 -38.63 -0.62 23.51
N VAL A 24 -39.76 0.07 23.43
CA VAL A 24 -39.94 1.25 22.57
C VAL A 24 -39.31 2.50 23.16
N ILE A 25 -39.20 2.62 24.50
CA ILE A 25 -38.54 3.77 25.15
C ILE A 25 -37.01 3.65 25.11
N VAL A 26 -36.43 2.44 25.10
CA VAL A 26 -34.98 2.22 24.98
C VAL A 26 -34.51 2.39 23.55
N LEU A 27 -35.34 2.17 22.52
CA LEU A 27 -34.99 2.42 21.12
C LEU A 27 -35.09 3.89 20.71
N ALA A 28 -35.86 4.72 21.43
CA ALA A 28 -35.96 6.16 21.15
C ALA A 28 -34.82 6.98 21.78
N SER A 29 -34.13 6.46 22.78
CA SER A 29 -32.97 7.14 23.41
C SER A 29 -31.61 6.77 22.80
N GLY A 30 -31.53 5.73 21.96
CA GLY A 30 -30.29 5.32 21.24
C GLY A 30 -30.06 6.03 19.91
N ALA A 31 -31.09 6.71 19.35
CA ALA A 31 -30.94 7.35 18.02
C ALA A 31 -30.52 8.83 18.07
N ALA A 32 -30.28 9.39 19.25
CA ALA A 32 -29.91 10.81 19.41
C ALA A 32 -28.43 11.02 19.71
N GLN A 33 -27.58 10.00 19.69
CA GLN A 33 -26.19 10.10 20.11
C GLN A 33 -25.16 9.80 19.00
N GLU A 34 -25.59 9.54 17.77
CA GLU A 34 -24.67 9.35 16.63
C GLU A 34 -24.60 10.52 15.64
N ALA A 35 -25.12 11.68 16.01
CA ALA A 35 -25.03 12.88 15.18
C ALA A 35 -24.03 13.94 15.73
N LEU A 36 -23.01 13.51 16.49
CA LEU A 36 -21.77 14.28 16.59
C LEU A 36 -20.90 13.88 15.39
N GLY A 37 -21.39 14.26 14.19
CA GLY A 37 -20.61 14.15 12.98
C GLY A 37 -19.28 14.82 13.20
N ALA A 38 -18.18 14.07 12.98
CA ALA A 38 -16.86 14.66 12.86
C ALA A 38 -17.00 15.88 11.96
N ALA A 39 -16.77 17.07 12.50
CA ALA A 39 -16.88 18.31 11.76
C ALA A 39 -15.97 18.16 10.53
N ALA A 40 -16.57 18.20 9.34
CA ALA A 40 -15.83 18.02 8.10
C ALA A 40 -14.66 19.03 8.16
N VAL A 41 -13.43 18.55 8.09
CA VAL A 41 -12.24 19.40 8.12
C VAL A 41 -12.40 20.39 6.99
N LYS A 42 -12.67 21.66 7.34
CA LYS A 42 -12.85 22.71 6.35
C LYS A 42 -11.47 23.02 5.78
N GLN A 43 -11.35 22.90 4.47
CA GLN A 43 -10.10 23.22 3.79
C GLN A 43 -9.67 24.67 4.08
N ARG A 44 -8.38 24.85 4.37
CA ARG A 44 -7.77 26.16 4.63
C ARG A 44 -7.78 27.02 3.37
N THR A 45 -8.08 28.31 3.56
CA THR A 45 -8.00 29.35 2.49
C THR A 45 -6.98 30.41 2.85
N PHE A 46 -6.43 31.09 1.84
CA PHE A 46 -5.31 32.02 1.95
C PHE A 46 -5.67 33.37 1.37
N SER A 47 -4.95 34.44 1.81
CA SER A 47 -5.11 35.81 1.28
C SER A 47 -4.43 35.96 -0.09
N SER A 48 -3.38 35.19 -0.34
CA SER A 48 -2.66 35.16 -1.62
C SER A 48 -2.22 33.73 -2.01
N PRO A 49 -1.94 33.47 -3.29
CA PRO A 49 -1.43 32.17 -3.72
C PRO A 49 -0.04 31.89 -3.15
N GLU A 50 0.80 32.91 -2.94
CA GLU A 50 2.13 32.75 -2.33
C GLU A 50 2.04 32.29 -0.88
N GLU A 51 1.06 32.79 -0.12
CA GLU A 51 0.80 32.33 1.25
C GLU A 51 0.42 30.85 1.24
N GLY A 52 -0.45 30.43 0.30
CA GLY A 52 -0.83 29.02 0.14
C GLY A 52 0.34 28.12 -0.17
N VAL A 53 1.19 28.53 -1.11
CA VAL A 53 2.40 27.75 -1.49
C VAL A 53 3.36 27.62 -0.31
N ARG A 54 3.64 28.72 0.42
CA ARG A 54 4.51 28.64 1.61
C ARG A 54 3.97 27.67 2.65
N ALA A 55 2.68 27.77 2.96
CA ALA A 55 2.04 26.85 3.91
C ALA A 55 2.17 25.39 3.48
N LEU A 56 1.96 25.06 2.18
CA LEU A 56 2.12 23.72 1.64
C LEU A 56 3.57 23.21 1.79
N VAL A 57 4.54 24.05 1.42
CA VAL A 57 5.97 23.69 1.49
C VAL A 57 6.43 23.50 2.93
N ASP A 58 6.00 24.34 3.86
CA ASP A 58 6.35 24.26 5.27
C ASP A 58 5.75 22.99 5.91
N ALA A 59 4.50 22.66 5.60
CA ALA A 59 3.85 21.44 6.05
C ALA A 59 4.52 20.18 5.46
N ALA A 60 4.93 20.21 4.19
CA ALA A 60 5.67 19.14 3.56
C ALA A 60 7.06 18.94 4.19
N LYS A 61 7.79 20.04 4.45
CA LYS A 61 9.11 20.04 5.09
C LYS A 61 9.09 19.51 6.52
N SER A 62 8.08 19.87 7.29
CA SER A 62 7.89 19.37 8.66
C SER A 62 7.26 17.97 8.71
N ASN A 63 6.89 17.41 7.56
CA ASN A 63 6.17 16.14 7.44
C ASN A 63 4.85 16.12 8.24
N ASP A 64 4.17 17.26 8.34
CA ASP A 64 2.92 17.44 9.06
C ASP A 64 1.73 17.01 8.18
N THR A 65 1.36 15.73 8.27
CA THR A 65 0.24 15.16 7.49
C THR A 65 -1.11 15.79 7.83
N LYS A 66 -1.29 16.24 9.07
CA LYS A 66 -2.53 16.89 9.50
C LYS A 66 -2.65 18.27 8.86
N GLU A 67 -1.58 19.06 8.84
CA GLU A 67 -1.58 20.38 8.21
C GLU A 67 -1.69 20.25 6.67
N LEU A 68 -1.05 19.24 6.06
CA LEU A 68 -1.25 18.95 4.65
C LEU A 68 -2.72 18.65 4.32
N LEU A 69 -3.43 17.91 5.17
CA LEU A 69 -4.88 17.66 5.01
C LEU A 69 -5.70 18.94 5.18
N ASN A 70 -5.34 19.83 6.12
CA ASN A 70 -6.00 21.12 6.28
C ASN A 70 -5.84 21.99 5.03
N ILE A 71 -4.63 22.03 4.45
CA ILE A 71 -4.30 22.85 3.28
C ILE A 71 -4.97 22.29 2.01
N LEU A 72 -4.83 20.99 1.77
CA LEU A 72 -5.30 20.34 0.54
C LEU A 72 -6.75 19.84 0.63
N GLY A 73 -7.33 19.81 1.82
CA GLY A 73 -8.67 19.30 2.06
C GLY A 73 -8.72 17.77 2.29
N PRO A 74 -9.85 17.25 2.79
CA PRO A 74 -9.99 15.86 3.22
C PRO A 74 -9.84 14.85 2.06
N GLU A 75 -10.12 15.25 0.83
CA GLU A 75 -9.95 14.43 -0.37
C GLU A 75 -8.48 14.14 -0.71
N ALA A 76 -7.53 14.89 -0.12
CA ALA A 76 -6.11 14.67 -0.28
C ALA A 76 -5.57 13.48 0.53
N LYS A 77 -6.39 12.81 1.35
CA LYS A 77 -5.91 11.74 2.22
C LYS A 77 -5.13 10.66 1.46
N SER A 78 -5.65 10.18 0.35
CA SER A 78 -4.97 9.19 -0.50
C SER A 78 -3.72 9.72 -1.21
N LEU A 79 -3.56 11.05 -1.33
CA LEU A 79 -2.34 11.68 -1.84
C LEU A 79 -1.23 11.69 -0.79
N ILE A 80 -1.60 11.93 0.46
CA ILE A 80 -0.68 12.14 1.58
C ILE A 80 -0.27 10.81 2.21
N GLU A 81 -1.20 9.83 2.23
CA GLU A 81 -1.05 8.51 2.86
C GLU A 81 -1.35 7.42 1.82
N SER A 82 -0.30 6.89 1.20
CA SER A 82 -0.42 5.83 0.17
C SER A 82 -0.46 4.41 0.73
N GLY A 83 -0.22 4.26 2.05
CA GLY A 83 0.00 2.98 2.70
C GLY A 83 1.48 2.61 2.84
N ASP A 84 2.39 3.40 2.28
CA ASP A 84 3.85 3.28 2.45
C ASP A 84 4.42 4.58 3.05
N PRO A 85 4.54 4.69 4.37
CA PRO A 85 4.97 5.92 5.03
C PRO A 85 6.38 6.38 4.64
N VAL A 86 7.27 5.45 4.27
CA VAL A 86 8.65 5.76 3.86
C VAL A 86 8.63 6.43 2.49
N SER A 87 7.92 5.84 1.52
CA SER A 87 7.74 6.41 0.19
C SER A 87 7.01 7.76 0.22
N ASP A 88 5.98 7.89 1.09
CA ASP A 88 5.23 9.12 1.26
C ASP A 88 6.13 10.26 1.77
N ARG A 89 6.96 9.98 2.77
CA ARG A 89 7.94 10.94 3.30
C ARG A 89 8.97 11.32 2.23
N ALA A 90 9.57 10.35 1.56
CA ALA A 90 10.55 10.61 0.50
C ALA A 90 9.95 11.45 -0.64
N THR A 91 8.67 11.29 -0.94
CA THR A 91 7.97 12.12 -1.94
C THR A 91 7.84 13.57 -1.49
N ARG A 92 7.51 13.83 -0.21
CA ARG A 92 7.48 15.18 0.35
C ARG A 92 8.86 15.83 0.37
N GLU A 93 9.89 15.08 0.75
CA GLU A 93 11.29 15.57 0.74
C GLU A 93 11.72 15.96 -0.67
N ARG A 94 11.44 15.16 -1.70
CA ARG A 94 11.72 15.50 -3.11
C ARG A 94 11.00 16.79 -3.55
N PHE A 95 9.73 16.94 -3.19
CA PHE A 95 8.98 18.17 -3.50
C PHE A 95 9.63 19.41 -2.86
N VAL A 96 10.02 19.31 -1.59
CA VAL A 96 10.70 20.39 -0.86
C VAL A 96 12.05 20.73 -1.48
N THR A 97 12.85 19.74 -1.83
CA THR A 97 14.13 19.91 -2.51
C THR A 97 13.94 20.62 -3.86
N SER A 98 13.01 20.12 -4.68
CA SER A 98 12.71 20.73 -5.99
C SER A 98 12.26 22.21 -5.85
N TYR A 99 11.51 22.52 -4.80
CA TYR A 99 11.08 23.89 -4.53
C TYR A 99 12.22 24.84 -4.13
N TYR A 100 13.10 24.41 -3.20
CA TYR A 100 14.13 25.29 -2.64
C TYR A 100 15.45 25.31 -3.42
N GLU A 101 15.87 24.17 -3.95
CA GLU A 101 17.22 24.00 -4.50
C GLU A 101 17.27 24.19 -6.02
N GLU A 102 16.15 23.99 -6.72
CA GLU A 102 16.16 24.06 -8.18
C GLU A 102 15.56 25.36 -8.69
N ALA A 103 14.26 25.49 -8.65
CA ALA A 103 13.52 26.70 -9.00
C ALA A 103 12.06 26.60 -8.57
N ASN A 104 11.42 27.74 -8.35
CA ASN A 104 9.97 27.78 -8.16
C ASN A 104 9.40 29.07 -8.73
N LYS A 105 8.23 29.00 -9.32
CA LYS A 105 7.47 30.18 -9.76
C LYS A 105 5.97 29.89 -9.76
N LEU A 106 5.19 30.92 -9.49
CA LEU A 106 3.75 30.89 -9.66
C LEU A 106 3.38 31.48 -11.02
N VAL A 107 2.70 30.68 -11.84
CA VAL A 107 2.30 31.05 -13.18
C VAL A 107 0.79 31.21 -13.25
N LYS A 108 0.32 32.34 -13.78
CA LYS A 108 -1.10 32.62 -14.00
C LYS A 108 -1.65 31.69 -15.09
N SER A 109 -2.77 31.00 -14.80
CA SER A 109 -3.46 30.13 -15.75
C SER A 109 -4.96 30.50 -15.81
N GLY A 110 -5.23 31.72 -16.27
CA GLY A 110 -6.56 32.37 -16.24
C GLY A 110 -6.68 33.40 -15.11
N ASP A 111 -7.85 34.04 -14.98
CA ASP A 111 -8.03 35.18 -14.04
C ASP A 111 -8.09 34.77 -12.57
N SER A 112 -8.51 33.57 -12.28
CA SER A 112 -8.71 33.06 -10.93
C SER A 112 -7.92 31.77 -10.62
N LYS A 113 -6.88 31.49 -11.41
CA LYS A 113 -6.10 30.24 -11.28
C LYS A 113 -4.61 30.49 -11.35
N MET A 114 -3.86 29.93 -10.41
CA MET A 114 -2.39 29.93 -10.37
C MET A 114 -1.86 28.50 -10.31
N VAL A 115 -0.76 28.25 -10.99
CA VAL A 115 -0.06 26.96 -10.99
C VAL A 115 1.35 27.17 -10.47
N LEU A 116 1.72 26.41 -9.44
CA LEU A 116 3.10 26.33 -8.97
C LEU A 116 3.91 25.49 -9.96
N GLN A 117 5.03 26.00 -10.44
CA GLN A 117 6.03 25.26 -11.18
C GLN A 117 7.28 25.12 -10.32
N THR A 118 7.87 23.92 -10.30
CA THR A 118 9.07 23.61 -9.51
C THR A 118 10.08 22.84 -10.35
N GLY A 119 11.35 22.90 -9.93
CA GLY A 119 12.42 22.20 -10.61
C GLY A 119 12.96 22.90 -11.84
N LYS A 120 14.08 22.39 -12.37
CA LYS A 120 14.79 22.99 -13.53
C LYS A 120 13.98 22.99 -14.82
N ASP A 121 13.06 22.02 -14.94
CA ASP A 121 12.23 21.82 -16.13
C ASP A 121 10.84 22.48 -16.00
N ASP A 122 10.66 23.36 -15.01
CA ASP A 122 9.40 24.09 -14.76
C ASP A 122 8.18 23.15 -14.60
N TRP A 123 8.35 22.02 -13.90
CA TRP A 123 7.30 21.01 -13.72
C TRP A 123 6.07 21.59 -13.01
N PRO A 124 4.90 21.58 -13.63
CA PRO A 124 3.70 22.07 -13.00
C PRO A 124 3.27 21.14 -11.86
N PHE A 125 3.08 21.70 -10.66
CA PHE A 125 2.42 21.01 -9.57
C PHE A 125 0.96 20.75 -9.97
N PRO A 126 0.49 19.50 -9.96
CA PRO A 126 -0.81 19.15 -10.56
C PRO A 126 -2.02 19.78 -9.87
N ILE A 127 -1.88 20.18 -8.60
CA ILE A 127 -2.96 20.81 -7.83
C ILE A 127 -2.82 22.31 -7.92
N PRO A 128 -3.66 23.01 -8.72
CA PRO A 128 -3.60 24.47 -8.85
C PRO A 128 -4.19 25.17 -7.62
N LEU A 129 -3.84 26.45 -7.45
CA LEU A 129 -4.58 27.34 -6.57
C LEU A 129 -5.68 28.05 -7.37
N VAL A 130 -6.88 28.10 -6.78
CA VAL A 130 -8.03 28.78 -7.36
C VAL A 130 -8.55 29.86 -6.40
N LYS A 131 -9.03 30.98 -6.98
CA LYS A 131 -9.58 32.09 -6.22
C LYS A 131 -11.10 31.97 -6.15
N GLU A 132 -11.64 31.90 -4.94
CA GLU A 132 -13.08 31.87 -4.65
C GLU A 132 -13.39 32.88 -3.53
N ASN A 133 -14.40 33.72 -3.71
CA ASN A 133 -14.81 34.73 -2.71
C ASN A 133 -13.61 35.52 -2.15
N ASP A 134 -12.74 36.03 -3.03
CA ASP A 134 -11.51 36.77 -2.71
C ASP A 134 -10.48 36.02 -1.86
N ARG A 135 -10.62 34.72 -1.71
CA ARG A 135 -9.66 33.81 -1.03
C ARG A 135 -9.11 32.80 -1.99
N TRP A 136 -7.88 32.32 -1.73
CA TRP A 136 -7.23 31.27 -2.50
C TRP A 136 -7.29 29.94 -1.76
N ARG A 137 -7.50 28.87 -2.50
CA ARG A 137 -7.38 27.48 -2.00
C ARG A 137 -6.76 26.57 -3.06
N PHE A 138 -6.24 25.44 -2.63
CA PHE A 138 -5.83 24.39 -3.55
C PHE A 138 -7.06 23.65 -4.10
N ASP A 139 -7.11 23.47 -5.41
CA ASP A 139 -8.13 22.65 -6.07
C ASP A 139 -7.61 21.22 -6.22
N THR A 140 -7.69 20.47 -5.11
CA THR A 140 -7.13 19.10 -5.03
C THR A 140 -7.79 18.15 -6.00
N SER A 141 -9.09 18.28 -6.27
CA SER A 141 -9.79 17.45 -7.24
C SER A 141 -9.21 17.55 -8.64
N ALA A 142 -8.75 18.73 -9.05
CA ALA A 142 -8.17 18.97 -10.38
C ALA A 142 -6.83 18.23 -10.62
N GLY A 143 -6.08 17.91 -9.56
CA GLY A 143 -4.76 17.29 -9.70
C GLY A 143 -4.60 15.91 -9.04
N LYS A 144 -5.61 15.45 -8.31
CA LYS A 144 -5.53 14.23 -7.52
C LYS A 144 -5.20 13.01 -8.36
N GLU A 145 -5.92 12.81 -9.44
CA GLU A 145 -5.76 11.65 -10.31
C GLU A 145 -4.35 11.59 -10.92
N GLU A 146 -3.85 12.72 -11.37
CA GLU A 146 -2.51 12.81 -11.95
C GLU A 146 -1.40 12.41 -10.97
N ILE A 147 -1.48 12.88 -9.72
CA ILE A 147 -0.50 12.54 -8.68
C ILE A 147 -0.56 11.03 -8.37
N ILE A 148 -1.76 10.47 -8.25
CA ILE A 148 -1.95 9.04 -7.98
C ILE A 148 -1.41 8.20 -9.14
N ASN A 149 -1.73 8.54 -10.39
CA ASN A 149 -1.28 7.81 -11.57
C ASN A 149 0.24 7.81 -11.70
N ARG A 150 0.90 8.96 -11.47
CA ARG A 150 2.37 9.05 -11.46
C ARG A 150 3.00 8.19 -10.34
N ARG A 151 2.37 8.14 -9.16
CA ARG A 151 2.83 7.28 -8.07
C ARG A 151 2.69 5.80 -8.43
N ILE A 152 1.52 5.39 -8.89
CA ILE A 152 1.23 4.02 -9.29
C ILE A 152 2.22 3.56 -10.36
N GLY A 153 2.37 4.33 -11.44
CA GLY A 153 3.29 3.97 -12.52
C GLY A 153 4.73 3.77 -12.05
N ARG A 154 5.23 4.65 -11.18
CA ARG A 154 6.58 4.51 -10.60
C ARG A 154 6.70 3.26 -9.72
N ASN A 155 5.76 3.08 -8.79
CA ASN A 155 5.77 1.94 -7.90
C ASN A 155 5.70 0.61 -8.66
N GLU A 156 4.85 0.50 -9.68
CA GLU A 156 4.72 -0.71 -10.49
C GLU A 156 6.00 -1.03 -11.27
N LEU A 157 6.69 -0.01 -11.80
CA LEU A 157 7.99 -0.20 -12.44
C LEU A 157 9.06 -0.68 -11.42
N ASP A 158 9.10 -0.07 -10.25
CA ASP A 158 10.03 -0.47 -9.18
C ASP A 158 9.75 -1.91 -8.72
N VAL A 159 8.48 -2.29 -8.56
CA VAL A 159 8.07 -3.65 -8.16
C VAL A 159 8.52 -4.71 -9.16
N ILE A 160 8.44 -4.44 -10.46
CA ILE A 160 8.94 -5.37 -11.48
C ILE A 160 10.44 -5.62 -11.27
N GLN A 161 11.24 -4.58 -11.00
CA GLN A 161 12.66 -4.73 -10.70
C GLN A 161 12.93 -5.50 -9.40
N VAL A 162 12.11 -5.26 -8.37
CA VAL A 162 12.19 -6.03 -7.11
C VAL A 162 11.85 -7.50 -7.35
N CYS A 163 10.83 -7.81 -8.15
CA CYS A 163 10.50 -9.20 -8.52
C CYS A 163 11.70 -9.90 -9.18
N LEU A 164 12.35 -9.26 -10.12
CA LEU A 164 13.54 -9.82 -10.80
C LEU A 164 14.72 -9.98 -9.85
N ALA A 165 14.98 -9.00 -8.99
CA ALA A 165 16.04 -9.10 -7.99
C ALA A 165 15.81 -10.25 -6.99
N ILE A 166 14.56 -10.55 -6.65
CA ILE A 166 14.23 -11.70 -5.80
C ILE A 166 14.44 -13.02 -6.55
N VAL A 167 14.11 -13.08 -7.85
CA VAL A 167 14.40 -14.26 -8.69
C VAL A 167 15.89 -14.55 -8.71
N ASP A 168 16.72 -13.53 -8.89
CA ASP A 168 18.19 -13.69 -8.89
C ASP A 168 18.70 -14.11 -7.52
N ALA A 169 18.17 -13.52 -6.45
CA ALA A 169 18.55 -13.90 -5.08
C ALA A 169 18.16 -15.36 -4.74
N GLU A 170 17.01 -15.83 -5.21
CA GLU A 170 16.57 -17.22 -5.04
C GLU A 170 17.50 -18.21 -5.80
N ARG A 171 17.88 -17.87 -7.02
CA ARG A 171 18.81 -18.67 -7.82
C ARG A 171 20.19 -18.73 -7.16
N GLU A 172 20.67 -17.62 -6.63
CA GLU A 172 21.93 -17.54 -5.90
C GLU A 172 21.87 -18.34 -4.59
N TYR A 173 20.75 -18.24 -3.83
CA TYR A 173 20.54 -19.02 -2.62
C TYR A 173 20.58 -20.52 -2.91
N TYR A 174 19.89 -20.98 -3.95
CA TYR A 174 19.88 -22.36 -4.40
C TYR A 174 21.29 -22.89 -4.69
N GLN A 175 22.14 -22.08 -5.36
CA GLN A 175 23.50 -22.49 -5.72
C GLN A 175 24.48 -22.53 -4.53
N ARG A 176 24.20 -21.75 -3.48
CA ARG A 176 25.12 -21.61 -2.33
C ARG A 176 25.00 -22.73 -1.31
N ASP A 177 23.93 -23.50 -1.30
CA ASP A 177 23.62 -24.48 -0.25
C ASP A 177 23.91 -23.94 1.17
N PRO A 178 23.22 -22.87 1.61
CA PRO A 178 23.55 -22.19 2.85
C PRO A 178 23.35 -23.00 4.12
N ASP A 179 22.56 -24.10 4.04
CA ASP A 179 22.38 -25.06 5.12
C ASP A 179 23.52 -26.08 5.21
N GLY A 180 24.31 -26.26 4.14
CA GLY A 180 25.45 -27.17 4.06
C GLY A 180 25.07 -28.64 4.17
N ASP A 181 23.83 -29.00 3.81
CA ASP A 181 23.34 -30.38 3.88
C ASP A 181 23.41 -31.12 2.53
N SER A 182 24.02 -30.50 1.53
CA SER A 182 24.17 -30.99 0.15
C SER A 182 22.84 -31.15 -0.60
N LEU A 183 21.76 -30.54 -0.11
CA LEU A 183 20.46 -30.51 -0.78
C LEU A 183 20.19 -29.08 -1.27
N LEU A 184 20.32 -28.91 -2.59
CA LEU A 184 20.01 -27.62 -3.19
C LEU A 184 18.52 -27.31 -3.05
N GLN A 185 18.20 -26.16 -2.47
CA GLN A 185 16.83 -25.68 -2.23
C GLN A 185 16.74 -24.18 -2.36
N TYR A 186 15.54 -23.67 -2.68
CA TYR A 186 15.22 -22.26 -2.66
C TYR A 186 14.85 -21.81 -1.25
N ALA A 187 14.95 -20.52 -0.98
CA ALA A 187 14.61 -19.95 0.31
C ALA A 187 13.08 -19.96 0.53
N GLN A 188 12.67 -20.19 1.77
CA GLN A 188 11.26 -20.13 2.16
C GLN A 188 10.88 -18.83 2.85
N LYS A 189 11.86 -17.90 2.98
CA LYS A 189 11.71 -16.61 3.66
C LYS A 189 12.56 -15.55 2.98
N PHE A 190 12.09 -14.32 3.01
CA PHE A 190 12.92 -13.18 2.60
C PHE A 190 14.02 -12.89 3.63
N ILE A 191 13.65 -12.89 4.92
CA ILE A 191 14.59 -12.62 6.02
C ILE A 191 14.81 -13.89 6.81
N SER A 192 16.05 -14.25 7.03
CA SER A 192 16.45 -15.42 7.81
C SER A 192 16.07 -15.27 9.28
N THR A 193 15.79 -16.39 9.91
CA THR A 193 15.70 -16.48 11.38
C THR A 193 17.04 -16.05 11.97
N LYS A 194 17.03 -15.30 13.05
CA LYS A 194 18.26 -14.83 13.71
C LYS A 194 19.23 -15.98 13.99
N GLY A 195 20.44 -15.84 13.51
CA GLY A 195 21.49 -16.85 13.67
C GLY A 195 21.41 -18.04 12.69
N LYS A 196 20.47 -18.00 11.72
CA LYS A 196 20.33 -19.00 10.66
C LYS A 196 20.52 -18.37 9.29
N ARG A 197 20.61 -19.21 8.25
CA ARG A 197 20.65 -18.81 6.84
C ARG A 197 19.47 -19.42 6.07
N ASP A 198 18.28 -19.48 6.71
CA ASP A 198 17.04 -20.09 6.20
C ASP A 198 16.14 -19.12 5.43
N GLY A 199 16.69 -18.05 4.88
CA GLY A 199 16.03 -17.03 4.06
C GLY A 199 17.04 -16.30 3.18
N LEU A 200 16.58 -15.44 2.28
CA LEU A 200 17.41 -14.74 1.29
C LEU A 200 18.33 -13.68 1.90
N TYR A 201 17.98 -13.15 3.06
CA TYR A 201 18.78 -12.15 3.76
C TYR A 201 19.16 -12.61 5.16
N TRP A 202 20.45 -12.48 5.47
CA TRP A 202 21.04 -12.53 6.82
C TRP A 202 22.12 -11.45 6.94
N GLU A 203 22.42 -11.01 8.12
CA GLU A 203 23.50 -10.05 8.35
C GLU A 203 24.86 -10.73 8.17
N THR A 204 25.71 -10.11 7.36
CA THR A 204 27.09 -10.57 7.08
C THR A 204 28.09 -9.57 7.64
N LYS A 205 29.29 -10.06 7.98
CA LYS A 205 30.42 -9.19 8.33
C LYS A 205 31.00 -8.55 7.06
N PRO A 206 31.81 -7.48 7.19
CA PRO A 206 32.39 -6.79 6.04
C PRO A 206 33.30 -7.67 5.14
N ASP A 207 33.90 -8.72 5.71
CA ASP A 207 34.76 -9.69 5.05
C ASP A 207 34.01 -10.95 4.55
N GLU A 208 32.75 -11.08 4.85
CA GLU A 208 31.89 -12.19 4.37
C GLU A 208 31.19 -11.83 3.06
N GLN A 209 30.94 -12.86 2.24
CA GLN A 209 30.09 -12.69 1.06
C GLN A 209 28.68 -12.22 1.49
N PRO A 210 28.14 -11.14 0.88
CA PRO A 210 26.81 -10.67 1.18
C PRO A 210 25.74 -11.77 1.00
N SER A 211 24.68 -11.73 1.79
CA SER A 211 23.51 -12.59 1.56
C SER A 211 22.86 -12.29 0.20
N PRO A 212 22.21 -13.25 -0.45
CA PRO A 212 21.66 -13.08 -1.80
C PRO A 212 20.77 -11.83 -1.96
N LEU A 213 19.94 -11.53 -0.96
CA LEU A 213 19.10 -10.33 -0.95
C LEU A 213 19.78 -9.12 -0.28
N GLY A 214 21.04 -9.24 0.10
CA GLY A 214 21.83 -8.19 0.78
C GLY A 214 21.81 -6.85 0.05
N PRO A 215 22.10 -6.78 -1.26
CA PRO A 215 22.07 -5.53 -2.02
C PRO A 215 20.70 -4.83 -1.99
N LEU A 216 19.59 -5.58 -2.15
CA LEU A 216 18.25 -5.02 -2.11
C LEU A 216 17.89 -4.50 -0.71
N VAL A 217 18.25 -5.23 0.35
CA VAL A 217 18.01 -4.80 1.74
C VAL A 217 18.86 -3.57 2.09
N ALA A 218 20.10 -3.51 1.62
CA ALA A 218 20.97 -2.34 1.82
C ALA A 218 20.39 -1.10 1.13
N ARG A 219 19.90 -1.25 -0.10
CA ARG A 219 19.19 -0.18 -0.83
C ARG A 219 17.94 0.27 -0.06
N ALA A 220 17.06 -0.66 0.34
CA ALA A 220 15.87 -0.34 1.10
C ALA A 220 16.18 0.39 2.42
N ARG A 221 17.23 -0.03 3.14
CA ARG A 221 17.70 0.67 4.35
C ARG A 221 18.19 2.09 4.05
N GLY A 222 18.93 2.27 2.94
CA GLY A 222 19.37 3.60 2.47
C GLY A 222 18.19 4.52 2.12
N GLU A 223 17.12 3.98 1.62
CA GLU A 223 15.84 4.68 1.34
C GLU A 223 15.01 4.95 2.62
N GLY A 224 15.43 4.44 3.79
CA GLY A 224 14.80 4.68 5.09
C GLY A 224 13.85 3.57 5.57
N TYR A 225 13.75 2.45 4.86
CA TYR A 225 12.98 1.29 5.31
C TYR A 225 13.69 0.58 6.46
N LYS A 226 13.01 0.47 7.59
CA LYS A 226 13.53 -0.20 8.80
C LYS A 226 12.64 -1.40 9.11
N GLY A 227 13.24 -2.49 9.59
CA GLY A 227 12.48 -3.66 10.00
C GLY A 227 11.43 -3.31 11.07
N ALA A 228 10.20 -3.76 10.89
CA ALA A 228 9.05 -3.43 11.75
C ALA A 228 8.77 -4.49 12.81
N GLY A 229 9.81 -5.07 13.44
CA GLY A 229 9.60 -6.01 14.55
C GLY A 229 8.76 -7.24 14.20
N GLY A 230 8.91 -7.77 12.95
CA GLY A 230 8.18 -8.96 12.49
C GLY A 230 6.86 -8.69 11.76
N LYS A 231 6.41 -7.45 11.68
CA LYS A 231 5.26 -7.09 10.85
C LYS A 231 5.72 -6.81 9.41
N PRO A 232 4.96 -7.26 8.39
CA PRO A 232 5.24 -6.88 7.01
C PRO A 232 5.16 -5.37 6.85
N ILE A 233 6.19 -4.78 6.22
CA ILE A 233 6.17 -3.38 5.77
C ILE A 233 6.15 -3.38 4.25
N PRO A 234 5.43 -2.45 3.61
CA PRO A 234 5.48 -2.34 2.17
C PRO A 234 6.86 -1.82 1.73
N TYR A 235 7.29 -2.23 0.54
CA TYR A 235 8.46 -1.68 -0.14
C TYR A 235 8.04 -1.21 -1.53
N HIS A 236 8.31 0.05 -1.85
CA HIS A 236 7.77 0.74 -3.05
C HIS A 236 6.25 0.63 -3.18
N GLY A 237 5.53 0.75 -2.05
CA GLY A 237 4.08 0.68 -2.01
C GLY A 237 3.47 -0.71 -2.15
N TYR A 238 4.27 -1.79 -2.07
CA TYR A 238 3.84 -3.18 -2.27
C TYR A 238 4.26 -4.11 -1.14
N TYR A 239 3.42 -5.10 -0.88
CA TYR A 239 3.75 -6.27 -0.07
C TYR A 239 4.18 -7.43 -0.97
N TYR A 240 5.09 -8.26 -0.46
CA TYR A 240 5.66 -9.40 -1.15
C TYR A 240 5.43 -10.68 -0.33
N LYS A 241 5.09 -11.78 -0.99
CA LYS A 241 4.84 -13.07 -0.36
C LYS A 241 5.33 -14.22 -1.24
N LEU A 242 6.08 -15.16 -0.66
CA LEU A 242 6.48 -16.38 -1.35
C LEU A 242 5.30 -17.35 -1.49
N LEU A 243 5.29 -18.08 -2.59
CA LEU A 243 4.31 -19.09 -2.95
C LEU A 243 4.99 -20.46 -2.94
N THR A 244 4.26 -21.49 -2.52
CA THR A 244 4.80 -22.83 -2.24
C THR A 244 4.49 -23.88 -3.30
N GLY A 245 3.89 -23.49 -4.42
CA GLY A 245 3.57 -24.38 -5.52
C GLY A 245 3.15 -23.61 -6.76
N GLN A 246 2.85 -24.35 -7.83
CA GLN A 246 2.25 -23.81 -9.04
C GLN A 246 0.97 -24.55 -9.43
N GLY A 247 0.13 -23.86 -10.20
CA GLY A 247 -1.13 -24.40 -10.70
C GLY A 247 -0.99 -24.95 -12.12
N LYS A 248 -2.09 -25.46 -12.63
CA LYS A 248 -2.17 -26.15 -13.94
C LYS A 248 -1.88 -25.26 -15.14
N ASP A 249 -2.06 -23.94 -15.00
CA ASP A 249 -1.88 -22.99 -16.09
C ASP A 249 -0.44 -22.44 -16.14
N ALA A 250 0.41 -22.82 -15.17
CA ALA A 250 1.84 -22.54 -15.20
C ALA A 250 2.58 -23.50 -16.14
N SER A 251 3.73 -23.06 -16.66
CA SER A 251 4.62 -23.93 -17.43
C SER A 251 4.99 -25.18 -16.60
N GLY A 252 4.95 -26.36 -17.20
CA GLY A 252 5.18 -27.63 -16.50
C GLY A 252 3.98 -28.17 -15.70
N GLY A 253 2.84 -27.48 -15.67
CA GLY A 253 1.61 -27.93 -15.00
C GLY A 253 1.63 -27.77 -13.48
N ALA A 254 0.67 -28.39 -12.80
CA ALA A 254 0.49 -28.24 -11.35
C ALA A 254 1.41 -29.14 -10.54
N TYR A 255 2.20 -28.58 -9.62
CA TYR A 255 2.95 -29.32 -8.61
C TYR A 255 3.28 -28.43 -7.40
N ASP A 256 3.66 -29.07 -6.30
CA ASP A 256 4.10 -28.38 -5.10
C ASP A 256 5.63 -28.15 -5.14
N TYR A 257 6.08 -26.97 -4.77
CA TYR A 257 7.50 -26.64 -4.67
C TYR A 257 8.14 -27.27 -3.44
N LEU A 258 7.34 -27.57 -2.41
CA LEU A 258 7.79 -28.18 -1.18
C LEU A 258 7.87 -29.70 -1.29
N VAL A 259 9.05 -30.24 -1.07
CA VAL A 259 9.32 -31.69 -0.96
C VAL A 259 9.87 -31.96 0.44
N ARG A 260 9.14 -32.69 1.26
CA ARG A 260 9.52 -32.99 2.67
C ARG A 260 9.89 -31.73 3.47
N GLY A 261 9.14 -30.63 3.25
CA GLY A 261 9.35 -29.35 3.92
C GLY A 261 10.50 -28.48 3.37
N LYS A 262 11.19 -28.92 2.31
CA LYS A 262 12.24 -28.16 1.62
C LYS A 262 11.73 -27.67 0.26
N MET A 263 12.05 -26.43 -0.12
CA MET A 263 11.61 -25.84 -1.38
C MET A 263 12.54 -26.23 -2.53
N MET A 264 12.39 -27.49 -3.00
CA MET A 264 13.27 -28.09 -4.00
C MET A 264 12.69 -28.05 -5.43
N GLY A 265 11.37 -28.01 -5.58
CA GLY A 265 10.71 -28.05 -6.89
C GLY A 265 10.68 -26.71 -7.63
N GLY A 266 11.08 -25.63 -7.00
CA GLY A 266 11.00 -24.27 -7.52
C GLY A 266 10.56 -23.29 -6.44
N PHE A 267 10.26 -22.06 -6.83
CA PHE A 267 9.66 -21.05 -5.98
C PHE A 267 8.67 -20.21 -6.79
N GLY A 268 7.82 -19.50 -6.10
CA GLY A 268 6.99 -18.47 -6.68
C GLY A 268 6.83 -17.31 -5.70
N MET A 269 6.39 -16.17 -6.21
CA MET A 269 6.13 -14.98 -5.41
C MET A 269 4.94 -14.21 -5.97
N VAL A 270 4.19 -13.55 -5.07
CA VAL A 270 3.20 -12.53 -5.40
C VAL A 270 3.60 -11.20 -4.77
N ALA A 271 3.51 -10.12 -5.56
CA ALA A 271 3.61 -8.74 -5.11
C ALA A 271 2.26 -8.04 -5.33
N TYR A 272 1.73 -7.37 -4.29
CA TYR A 272 0.43 -6.72 -4.35
C TYR A 272 0.45 -5.37 -3.62
N PRO A 273 -0.32 -4.36 -4.11
CA PRO A 273 -0.29 -3.01 -3.55
C PRO A 273 -0.70 -2.98 -2.08
N ALA A 274 -0.02 -2.16 -1.29
CA ALA A 274 -0.36 -1.88 0.10
C ALA A 274 -1.75 -1.24 0.21
N GLN A 275 -2.09 -0.38 -0.77
CA GLN A 275 -3.39 0.23 -0.90
C GLN A 275 -3.80 0.27 -2.39
N TYR A 276 -4.74 -0.60 -2.77
CA TYR A 276 -5.28 -0.65 -4.13
C TYR A 276 -5.85 0.71 -4.57
N GLY A 277 -5.50 1.14 -5.80
CA GLY A 277 -5.91 2.42 -6.35
C GLY A 277 -5.17 3.64 -5.79
N SER A 278 -4.19 3.45 -4.89
CA SER A 278 -3.37 4.53 -4.33
C SER A 278 -1.87 4.24 -4.43
N SER A 279 -1.39 3.09 -3.96
CA SER A 279 0.01 2.68 -4.11
C SER A 279 0.27 1.86 -5.36
N GLY A 280 -0.75 1.21 -5.91
CA GLY A 280 -0.71 0.41 -7.13
C GLY A 280 -2.08 -0.11 -7.52
N ILE A 281 -2.19 -0.60 -8.74
CA ILE A 281 -3.37 -1.28 -9.30
C ILE A 281 -3.02 -2.73 -9.58
N MET A 282 -1.91 -2.98 -10.29
CA MET A 282 -1.54 -4.33 -10.71
C MET A 282 -1.04 -5.18 -9.57
N THR A 283 -1.38 -6.45 -9.60
CA THR A 283 -0.75 -7.51 -8.81
C THR A 283 0.23 -8.24 -9.70
N PHE A 284 1.42 -8.54 -9.21
CA PHE A 284 2.46 -9.22 -9.96
C PHE A 284 2.72 -10.60 -9.37
N ILE A 285 2.91 -11.60 -10.23
CA ILE A 285 3.39 -12.92 -9.85
C ILE A 285 4.61 -13.30 -10.70
N VAL A 286 5.55 -14.01 -10.10
CA VAL A 286 6.74 -14.53 -10.76
C VAL A 286 7.12 -15.87 -10.14
N ASN A 287 7.77 -16.73 -10.89
CA ASN A 287 8.35 -17.98 -10.41
C ASN A 287 9.82 -18.12 -10.86
N HIS A 288 10.39 -19.29 -10.64
CA HIS A 288 11.78 -19.64 -11.01
C HIS A 288 12.12 -19.48 -12.51
N ASP A 289 11.10 -19.45 -13.41
CA ASP A 289 11.31 -19.13 -14.83
C ASP A 289 11.74 -17.67 -15.04
N GLY A 290 11.39 -16.77 -14.09
CA GLY A 290 11.77 -15.36 -14.14
C GLY A 290 10.85 -14.48 -14.99
N VAL A 291 9.74 -15.02 -15.49
CA VAL A 291 8.74 -14.22 -16.22
C VAL A 291 7.78 -13.59 -15.23
N VAL A 292 7.74 -12.26 -15.20
CA VAL A 292 6.80 -11.49 -14.36
C VAL A 292 5.47 -11.38 -15.09
N TYR A 293 4.38 -11.77 -14.43
CA TYR A 293 3.02 -11.60 -14.93
C TYR A 293 2.28 -10.56 -14.08
N GLN A 294 1.38 -9.82 -14.70
CA GLN A 294 0.57 -8.80 -14.04
C GLN A 294 -0.92 -9.01 -14.27
N LYS A 295 -1.73 -8.60 -13.29
CA LYS A 295 -3.18 -8.61 -13.38
C LYS A 295 -3.79 -7.61 -12.40
N ASP A 296 -4.82 -6.88 -12.83
CA ASP A 296 -5.69 -6.13 -11.93
C ASP A 296 -6.69 -7.09 -11.26
N LEU A 297 -6.58 -7.26 -9.95
CA LEU A 297 -7.48 -8.08 -9.13
C LEU A 297 -8.65 -7.26 -8.54
N GLY A 298 -8.69 -5.95 -8.79
CA GLY A 298 -9.72 -5.02 -8.34
C GLY A 298 -9.66 -4.73 -6.83
N ALA A 299 -10.73 -4.18 -6.29
CA ALA A 299 -10.81 -3.72 -4.89
C ALA A 299 -10.53 -4.82 -3.84
N LYS A 300 -10.61 -6.11 -4.21
CA LYS A 300 -10.32 -7.24 -3.32
C LYS A 300 -8.87 -7.74 -3.40
N THR A 301 -7.99 -7.00 -4.07
CA THR A 301 -6.59 -7.39 -4.33
C THR A 301 -5.89 -7.93 -3.08
N ALA A 302 -5.93 -7.22 -1.96
CA ALA A 302 -5.23 -7.63 -0.74
C ALA A 302 -5.69 -9.01 -0.25
N SER A 303 -7.00 -9.26 -0.16
CA SER A 303 -7.54 -10.54 0.32
C SER A 303 -7.23 -11.70 -0.63
N VAL A 304 -7.32 -11.46 -1.95
CA VAL A 304 -7.01 -12.46 -2.97
C VAL A 304 -5.51 -12.82 -2.93
N ALA A 305 -4.63 -11.83 -2.93
CA ALA A 305 -3.19 -12.05 -2.91
C ALA A 305 -2.71 -12.72 -1.61
N GLN A 306 -3.27 -12.33 -0.45
CA GLN A 306 -2.95 -12.97 0.84
C GLN A 306 -3.34 -14.44 0.89
N SER A 307 -4.46 -14.82 0.27
CA SER A 307 -4.90 -16.22 0.19
C SER A 307 -4.17 -17.04 -0.87
N MET A 308 -3.47 -16.40 -1.80
CA MET A 308 -2.75 -17.06 -2.89
C MET A 308 -1.60 -17.91 -2.34
N THR A 309 -1.56 -19.21 -2.70
CA THR A 309 -0.51 -20.15 -2.31
C THR A 309 0.26 -20.70 -3.50
N LYS A 310 -0.27 -20.54 -4.71
CA LYS A 310 0.28 -21.10 -5.95
C LYS A 310 0.49 -20.02 -7.01
N PHE A 311 1.60 -20.09 -7.72
CA PHE A 311 1.85 -19.37 -8.97
C PHE A 311 0.98 -20.04 -10.07
N ASN A 312 0.03 -19.30 -10.62
CA ASN A 312 -0.87 -19.84 -11.65
C ASN A 312 -1.30 -18.76 -12.65
N PRO A 313 -0.44 -18.41 -13.63
CA PRO A 313 -0.74 -17.40 -14.64
C PRO A 313 -1.69 -17.97 -15.69
N ASP A 314 -2.99 -17.99 -15.41
CA ASP A 314 -4.01 -18.32 -16.41
C ASP A 314 -4.08 -17.24 -17.51
N LYS A 315 -4.92 -17.44 -18.52
CA LYS A 315 -5.09 -16.52 -19.66
C LYS A 315 -5.49 -15.08 -19.32
N THR A 316 -5.84 -14.80 -18.06
CA THR A 316 -6.20 -13.46 -17.58
C THR A 316 -5.00 -12.68 -17.05
N TRP A 317 -3.86 -13.34 -16.88
CA TRP A 317 -2.59 -12.72 -16.53
C TRP A 317 -1.82 -12.36 -17.81
N THR A 318 -1.21 -11.18 -17.81
CA THR A 318 -0.42 -10.69 -18.94
C THR A 318 1.06 -10.67 -18.57
N PRO A 319 1.96 -11.26 -19.37
CA PRO A 319 3.39 -11.12 -19.12
C PRO A 319 3.82 -9.66 -19.26
N VAL A 320 4.65 -9.19 -18.36
CA VAL A 320 5.26 -7.86 -18.45
C VAL A 320 6.32 -7.88 -19.55
N LYS A 321 6.27 -6.91 -20.44
CA LYS A 321 7.33 -6.72 -21.44
C LYS A 321 8.57 -6.22 -20.71
N GLN A 322 9.64 -6.97 -20.78
CA GLN A 322 10.98 -6.60 -20.28
C GLN A 322 11.73 -5.78 -21.32
#